data_caad64c70b6e78329ea98e2f5eca7dd2
#
_entry.id   caad64c70b6e78329ea98e2f5eca7dd2
#
_cell.length_a   1.000
_cell.length_b   1.000
_cell.length_c   1.000
_cell.angle_alpha   90.00
_cell.angle_beta   90.00
_cell.angle_gamma   90.00
#
_symmetry.space_group_name_H-M   'P 1'
#
loop_
_entity.id
_entity.type
_entity.pdbx_description
1 polymer ?
#
loop_
_entity_poly.entity_id
_entity_poly.type
_entity_poly.pdbx_seq_one_letter_code
_entity_poly.pdbx_strand_id
1 'polypeptide(L)'
;MISGWQVSRGYLNKPEKTSEVYTKNIYDDAEGYEVLYHSGDVARYLPDGNIQIIGRKDSQVKVRGFRIELSEVEEVIRRYEGIKDATVVAFDDPNGGGKYIAAYVVSDSQVDINKLNDFIKETKPPYMVPAVTMQIDKIPLNQNQKVNKKALPLPERKVEEIVKPKNETQQKLFDCIAEVLGYTEFGITTDIYEAGLTSITAIKLNILISKAFDIVIKTSDIKDHPTIQMLEGFVKTAGKETKREIQENYPLTNTQEGIFIECTANMGSTIYNIPYLLKLDKKVDLDKLAEAIDSTVAAHPYLKTRLFMSDEGEVLQKRDDALTYKTQIINGMNRETLVRPYMLFNEQLFRFEIHRTCDGNYLFLDIHHIVADGTSLGIILNDINRAYSGEKLEVEEYTSYDLALDNRDALASDAYKNAENYYKSVFENAGGSINFYPDKSGAAPTAEMYHRETSEFSVQDVKAFCKKHGITENVFFISAFGITLGKYNFRKDAVFTTIYHGRNDSRPVSYTHLRAHETAAN
;
A
#
# COMPACT_ATOMS: atom_id res chain seq x y z
N MET A 1 14.96 -33.39 -1.31
CA MET A 1 15.82 -32.83 -0.25
C MET A 1 16.62 -31.70 -0.87
N ILE A 2 16.90 -30.65 -0.11
CA ILE A 2 17.61 -29.44 -0.59
C ILE A 2 18.74 -29.15 0.41
N SER A 3 19.93 -28.84 -0.07
CA SER A 3 21.05 -28.35 0.74
C SER A 3 21.67 -27.10 0.12
N GLY A 4 22.52 -26.42 0.87
CA GLY A 4 23.24 -25.25 0.41
C GLY A 4 22.91 -23.98 1.20
N TRP A 5 23.57 -22.89 0.87
CA TRP A 5 23.48 -21.58 1.53
C TRP A 5 22.05 -21.00 1.63
N GLN A 6 21.11 -21.53 0.85
CA GLN A 6 19.70 -21.09 0.84
C GLN A 6 18.86 -21.79 1.93
N VAL A 7 19.40 -22.83 2.57
CA VAL A 7 18.68 -23.60 3.58
C VAL A 7 18.70 -22.84 4.89
N SER A 8 17.52 -22.57 5.45
CA SER A 8 17.37 -21.88 6.73
C SER A 8 17.83 -22.76 7.90
N ARG A 9 18.06 -22.14 9.07
CA ARG A 9 18.52 -22.85 10.28
C ARG A 9 17.42 -23.68 10.96
N GLY A 10 16.18 -23.57 10.52
CA GLY A 10 15.02 -24.27 11.08
C GLY A 10 13.85 -23.37 11.39
N TYR A 11 12.88 -23.89 12.13
CA TYR A 11 11.67 -23.17 12.54
C TYR A 11 11.89 -22.50 13.89
N LEU A 12 11.64 -21.20 13.97
CA LEU A 12 11.81 -20.40 15.18
C LEU A 12 10.95 -20.97 16.33
N ASN A 13 11.58 -21.20 17.49
CA ASN A 13 10.96 -21.74 18.71
C ASN A 13 10.23 -23.09 18.52
N LYS A 14 10.62 -23.90 17.50
CA LYS A 14 10.07 -25.23 17.24
C LYS A 14 11.19 -26.23 16.97
N PRO A 15 11.98 -26.59 18.00
CA PRO A 15 13.13 -27.48 17.82
C PRO A 15 12.74 -28.90 17.36
N GLU A 16 11.63 -29.45 17.85
CA GLU A 16 11.11 -30.76 17.44
C GLU A 16 10.79 -30.78 15.96
N LYS A 17 9.98 -29.80 15.49
CA LYS A 17 9.63 -29.68 14.07
C LYS A 17 10.87 -29.39 13.21
N THR A 18 11.87 -28.69 13.73
CA THR A 18 13.13 -28.43 13.04
C THR A 18 13.89 -29.74 12.84
N SER A 19 14.04 -30.57 13.88
CA SER A 19 14.75 -31.83 13.79
C SER A 19 14.08 -32.87 12.86
N GLU A 20 12.79 -32.80 12.67
CA GLU A 20 12.03 -33.65 11.72
C GLU A 20 12.33 -33.30 10.26
N VAL A 21 12.55 -32.03 9.97
CA VAL A 21 12.59 -31.50 8.61
C VAL A 21 13.98 -31.10 8.17
N TYR A 22 14.85 -30.73 9.11
CA TYR A 22 16.26 -30.38 8.89
C TYR A 22 17.13 -31.43 9.51
N THR A 23 17.85 -32.20 8.69
CA THR A 23 18.73 -33.26 9.12
C THR A 23 20.17 -32.98 8.70
N LYS A 24 21.11 -33.64 9.33
CA LYS A 24 22.52 -33.57 8.88
C LYS A 24 22.62 -34.07 7.45
N ASN A 25 23.33 -33.35 6.61
CA ASN A 25 23.64 -33.82 5.27
C ASN A 25 24.70 -34.94 5.35
N ILE A 26 24.33 -36.11 4.87
CA ILE A 26 25.21 -37.31 4.82
C ILE A 26 25.86 -37.48 3.44
N TYR A 27 25.51 -36.63 2.46
CA TYR A 27 25.99 -36.73 1.08
C TYR A 27 27.08 -35.72 0.75
N ASP A 28 27.09 -34.57 1.46
CA ASP A 28 28.04 -33.49 1.24
C ASP A 28 28.21 -32.71 2.55
N ASP A 29 29.45 -32.55 2.99
CA ASP A 29 29.86 -31.86 4.22
C ASP A 29 30.61 -30.54 3.93
N ALA A 30 30.63 -30.09 2.69
CA ALA A 30 31.21 -28.81 2.31
C ALA A 30 30.52 -27.65 3.06
N GLU A 31 31.27 -26.58 3.30
CA GLU A 31 30.80 -25.40 3.99
C GLU A 31 29.53 -24.86 3.35
N GLY A 32 28.46 -24.69 4.13
CA GLY A 32 27.14 -24.25 3.70
C GLY A 32 26.23 -25.37 3.17
N TYR A 33 26.69 -26.63 3.13
CA TYR A 33 25.90 -27.77 2.68
C TYR A 33 25.64 -28.80 3.80
N GLU A 34 25.99 -28.51 5.03
CA GLU A 34 25.95 -29.45 6.18
C GLU A 34 24.52 -29.88 6.55
N VAL A 35 23.49 -29.13 6.09
CA VAL A 35 22.11 -29.37 6.45
C VAL A 35 21.27 -29.73 5.21
N LEU A 36 20.47 -30.80 5.36
CA LEU A 36 19.44 -31.21 4.40
C LEU A 36 18.07 -30.75 4.86
N TYR A 37 17.40 -29.96 4.02
CA TYR A 37 16.01 -29.62 4.18
C TYR A 37 15.13 -30.62 3.42
N HIS A 38 14.23 -31.29 4.13
CA HIS A 38 13.22 -32.18 3.55
C HIS A 38 12.00 -31.37 3.13
N SER A 39 11.93 -30.98 1.86
CA SER A 39 10.86 -30.12 1.32
C SER A 39 9.46 -30.76 1.36
N GLY A 40 9.41 -32.07 1.52
CA GLY A 40 8.15 -32.83 1.46
C GLY A 40 7.66 -33.11 0.04
N ASP A 41 8.36 -32.63 -0.98
CA ASP A 41 8.04 -32.92 -2.37
C ASP A 41 8.56 -34.31 -2.78
N VAL A 42 7.75 -35.04 -3.54
CA VAL A 42 8.09 -36.30 -4.19
C VAL A 42 8.40 -36.01 -5.64
N ALA A 43 9.59 -36.34 -6.07
CA ALA A 43 10.06 -36.11 -7.42
C ALA A 43 10.79 -37.35 -7.97
N ARG A 44 10.93 -37.42 -9.28
CA ARG A 44 11.76 -38.43 -9.96
C ARG A 44 12.65 -37.77 -11.00
N TYR A 45 13.79 -38.40 -11.26
CA TYR A 45 14.61 -38.03 -12.40
C TYR A 45 13.99 -38.57 -13.70
N LEU A 46 14.00 -37.75 -14.73
CA LEU A 46 13.68 -38.14 -16.09
C LEU A 46 14.96 -38.62 -16.81
N PRO A 47 14.84 -39.39 -17.93
CA PRO A 47 16.00 -39.86 -18.68
C PRO A 47 16.91 -38.74 -19.23
N ASP A 48 16.37 -37.54 -19.40
CA ASP A 48 17.10 -36.34 -19.85
C ASP A 48 17.82 -35.58 -18.75
N GLY A 49 17.78 -36.10 -17.50
CA GLY A 49 18.39 -35.47 -16.33
C GLY A 49 17.53 -34.42 -15.61
N ASN A 50 16.36 -34.11 -16.15
CA ASN A 50 15.42 -33.18 -15.51
C ASN A 50 14.71 -33.84 -14.31
N ILE A 51 14.27 -32.99 -13.34
CA ILE A 51 13.50 -33.44 -12.19
C ILE A 51 12.01 -33.16 -12.44
N GLN A 52 11.21 -34.23 -12.45
CA GLN A 52 9.76 -34.13 -12.50
C GLN A 52 9.20 -34.20 -11.07
N ILE A 53 8.51 -33.14 -10.62
CA ILE A 53 7.76 -33.17 -9.36
C ILE A 53 6.48 -33.97 -9.60
N ILE A 54 6.27 -35.03 -8.80
CA ILE A 54 5.11 -35.93 -8.87
C ILE A 54 4.01 -35.46 -7.92
N GLY A 55 4.37 -34.88 -6.77
CA GLY A 55 3.43 -34.41 -5.75
C GLY A 55 4.09 -34.16 -4.41
N ARG A 56 3.28 -34.17 -3.35
CA ARG A 56 3.77 -33.97 -1.97
C ARG A 56 3.50 -35.20 -1.11
N LYS A 57 4.38 -35.39 -0.12
CA LYS A 57 4.26 -36.44 0.90
C LYS A 57 3.25 -36.06 1.97
N ASP A 58 3.05 -34.78 2.21
CA ASP A 58 2.13 -34.21 3.21
C ASP A 58 0.75 -33.83 2.61
N SER A 59 -0.16 -33.39 3.45
CA SER A 59 -1.50 -32.97 3.08
C SER A 59 -1.61 -31.52 2.55
N GLN A 60 -0.48 -30.86 2.30
CA GLN A 60 -0.46 -29.50 1.80
C GLN A 60 -0.94 -29.45 0.35
N VAL A 61 -1.79 -28.48 0.07
CA VAL A 61 -2.35 -28.23 -1.26
C VAL A 61 -2.20 -26.77 -1.65
N LYS A 62 -2.10 -26.53 -2.96
CA LYS A 62 -2.24 -25.16 -3.48
C LYS A 62 -3.67 -24.97 -3.95
N VAL A 63 -4.37 -24.00 -3.34
CA VAL A 63 -5.72 -23.60 -3.72
C VAL A 63 -5.67 -22.14 -4.11
N ARG A 64 -6.04 -21.82 -5.34
CA ARG A 64 -6.00 -20.45 -5.89
C ARG A 64 -4.66 -19.72 -5.63
N GLY A 65 -3.54 -20.43 -5.77
CA GLY A 65 -2.20 -19.89 -5.51
C GLY A 65 -1.74 -19.87 -4.04
N PHE A 66 -2.64 -20.06 -3.08
CA PHE A 66 -2.33 -20.11 -1.65
C PHE A 66 -1.95 -21.53 -1.21
N ARG A 67 -0.90 -21.65 -0.40
CA ARG A 67 -0.48 -22.91 0.21
C ARG A 67 -1.29 -23.15 1.49
N ILE A 68 -2.15 -24.13 1.47
CA ILE A 68 -3.06 -24.49 2.57
C ILE A 68 -2.63 -25.81 3.19
N GLU A 69 -2.56 -25.86 4.50
CA GLU A 69 -2.44 -27.07 5.29
C GLU A 69 -3.85 -27.52 5.70
N LEU A 70 -4.36 -28.61 5.10
CA LEU A 70 -5.74 -29.06 5.30
C LEU A 70 -6.01 -29.40 6.76
N SER A 71 -5.03 -29.94 7.48
CA SER A 71 -5.08 -30.22 8.91
C SER A 71 -5.36 -29.01 9.81
N GLU A 72 -4.88 -27.82 9.40
CA GLU A 72 -5.20 -26.60 10.16
C GLU A 72 -6.67 -26.20 10.07
N VAL A 73 -7.29 -26.47 8.92
CA VAL A 73 -8.72 -26.22 8.73
C VAL A 73 -9.54 -27.26 9.50
N GLU A 74 -9.12 -28.54 9.44
CA GLU A 74 -9.75 -29.62 10.21
C GLU A 74 -9.75 -29.34 11.70
N GLU A 75 -8.63 -28.84 12.25
CA GLU A 75 -8.51 -28.52 13.67
C GLU A 75 -9.48 -27.41 14.09
N VAL A 76 -9.66 -26.38 13.27
CA VAL A 76 -10.64 -25.32 13.56
C VAL A 76 -12.06 -25.87 13.52
N ILE A 77 -12.40 -26.66 12.52
CA ILE A 77 -13.73 -27.27 12.39
C ILE A 77 -14.06 -28.14 13.59
N ARG A 78 -13.10 -28.96 14.08
CA ARG A 78 -13.30 -29.84 15.28
C ARG A 78 -13.53 -29.05 16.57
N ARG A 79 -13.15 -27.78 16.64
CA ARG A 79 -13.40 -26.91 17.81
C ARG A 79 -14.82 -26.34 17.83
N TYR A 80 -15.56 -26.43 16.72
CA TYR A 80 -16.93 -25.95 16.67
C TYR A 80 -17.85 -26.84 17.47
N GLU A 81 -18.71 -26.24 18.28
CA GLU A 81 -19.62 -26.97 19.18
C GLU A 81 -20.52 -27.96 18.42
N GLY A 82 -20.58 -29.18 18.87
CA GLY A 82 -21.37 -30.26 18.27
C GLY A 82 -20.67 -31.06 17.17
N ILE A 83 -19.46 -30.71 16.74
CA ILE A 83 -18.66 -31.49 15.79
C ILE A 83 -17.89 -32.59 16.54
N LYS A 84 -18.10 -33.84 16.17
CA LYS A 84 -17.37 -35.00 16.71
C LYS A 84 -16.07 -35.27 15.96
N ASP A 85 -16.09 -35.15 14.66
CA ASP A 85 -14.91 -35.33 13.81
C ASP A 85 -15.08 -34.55 12.50
N ALA A 86 -13.96 -34.22 11.87
CA ALA A 86 -13.92 -33.51 10.63
C ALA A 86 -12.72 -33.91 9.79
N THR A 87 -12.90 -33.95 8.47
CA THR A 87 -11.80 -34.06 7.52
C THR A 87 -11.98 -33.09 6.36
N VAL A 88 -10.87 -32.56 5.85
CA VAL A 88 -10.85 -31.60 4.74
C VAL A 88 -10.08 -32.20 3.58
N VAL A 89 -10.66 -32.15 2.39
CA VAL A 89 -10.06 -32.72 1.18
C VAL A 89 -10.08 -31.67 0.08
N ALA A 90 -8.98 -31.61 -0.69
CA ALA A 90 -8.93 -30.78 -1.87
C ALA A 90 -9.35 -31.59 -3.10
N PHE A 91 -10.20 -30.99 -3.91
CA PHE A 91 -10.67 -31.51 -5.19
C PHE A 91 -10.23 -30.59 -6.31
N ASP A 92 -10.04 -31.14 -7.50
CA ASP A 92 -9.85 -30.34 -8.70
C ASP A 92 -11.20 -29.72 -9.11
N ASP A 93 -11.19 -28.43 -9.45
CA ASP A 93 -12.42 -27.77 -9.90
C ASP A 93 -12.75 -28.24 -11.32
N PRO A 94 -13.92 -28.86 -11.53
CA PRO A 94 -14.31 -29.40 -12.83
C PRO A 94 -14.40 -28.33 -13.93
N ASN A 95 -14.47 -27.04 -13.55
CA ASN A 95 -14.54 -25.91 -14.48
C ASN A 95 -13.18 -25.26 -14.76
N GLY A 96 -12.08 -25.86 -14.30
CA GLY A 96 -10.72 -25.38 -14.64
C GLY A 96 -10.11 -24.36 -13.68
N GLY A 97 -10.79 -23.96 -12.62
CA GLY A 97 -10.34 -22.94 -11.64
C GLY A 97 -9.29 -23.40 -10.64
N GLY A 98 -8.56 -24.49 -10.89
CA GLY A 98 -7.57 -25.03 -9.98
C GLY A 98 -8.15 -25.99 -8.94
N LYS A 99 -7.75 -25.87 -7.67
CA LYS A 99 -8.26 -26.72 -6.58
C LYS A 99 -9.16 -25.92 -5.64
N TYR A 100 -10.18 -26.60 -5.09
CA TYR A 100 -10.97 -26.11 -3.94
C TYR A 100 -10.94 -27.11 -2.79
N ILE A 101 -11.25 -26.66 -1.58
CA ILE A 101 -11.35 -27.53 -0.41
C ILE A 101 -12.80 -27.79 -0.04
N ALA A 102 -13.09 -29.04 0.31
CA ALA A 102 -14.37 -29.47 0.84
C ALA A 102 -14.16 -30.08 2.24
N ALA A 103 -15.03 -29.73 3.18
CA ALA A 103 -15.05 -30.28 4.52
C ALA A 103 -16.13 -31.36 4.66
N TYR A 104 -15.81 -32.40 5.38
CA TYR A 104 -16.75 -33.44 5.81
C TYR A 104 -16.79 -33.44 7.33
N VAL A 105 -17.97 -33.27 7.89
CA VAL A 105 -18.17 -33.16 9.35
C VAL A 105 -19.07 -34.27 9.86
N VAL A 106 -18.75 -34.77 11.04
CA VAL A 106 -19.55 -35.77 11.76
C VAL A 106 -20.15 -35.11 13.00
N SER A 107 -21.45 -35.18 13.16
CA SER A 107 -22.18 -34.62 14.30
C SER A 107 -23.45 -35.43 14.57
N ASP A 108 -23.91 -35.45 15.84
CA ASP A 108 -25.19 -36.09 16.20
C ASP A 108 -26.42 -35.25 15.83
N SER A 109 -26.23 -33.95 15.65
CA SER A 109 -27.27 -33.00 15.27
C SER A 109 -26.98 -32.38 13.92
N GLN A 110 -28.00 -31.85 13.27
CA GLN A 110 -27.80 -31.13 12.01
C GLN A 110 -26.95 -29.88 12.25
N VAL A 111 -25.88 -29.75 11.50
CA VAL A 111 -24.93 -28.62 11.58
C VAL A 111 -25.43 -27.47 10.74
N ASP A 112 -25.47 -26.26 11.31
CA ASP A 112 -25.68 -25.02 10.56
C ASP A 112 -24.35 -24.63 9.87
N ILE A 113 -24.27 -24.95 8.57
CA ILE A 113 -23.08 -24.77 7.78
C ILE A 113 -22.68 -23.28 7.67
N ASN A 114 -23.65 -22.36 7.67
CA ASN A 114 -23.36 -20.93 7.60
C ASN A 114 -22.65 -20.46 8.87
N LYS A 115 -23.17 -20.83 10.03
CA LYS A 115 -22.52 -20.51 11.31
C LYS A 115 -21.14 -21.16 11.46
N LEU A 116 -20.98 -22.38 10.97
CA LEU A 116 -19.68 -23.05 10.95
C LEU A 116 -18.69 -22.30 10.05
N ASN A 117 -19.12 -21.87 8.87
CA ASN A 117 -18.27 -21.10 7.97
C ASN A 117 -17.89 -19.73 8.58
N ASP A 118 -18.81 -19.07 9.26
CA ASP A 118 -18.52 -17.81 9.95
C ASP A 118 -17.52 -18.02 11.10
N PHE A 119 -17.67 -19.09 11.87
CA PHE A 119 -16.69 -19.46 12.89
C PHE A 119 -15.29 -19.74 12.34
N ILE A 120 -15.20 -20.37 11.15
CA ILE A 120 -13.91 -20.58 10.47
C ILE A 120 -13.34 -19.24 10.02
N LYS A 121 -14.16 -18.32 9.48
CA LYS A 121 -13.73 -16.97 9.06
C LYS A 121 -13.17 -16.11 10.19
N GLU A 122 -13.62 -16.31 11.44
CA GLU A 122 -13.08 -15.60 12.60
C GLU A 122 -11.61 -15.93 12.89
N THR A 123 -11.16 -17.13 12.52
CA THR A 123 -9.82 -17.64 12.88
C THR A 123 -8.92 -17.92 11.68
N LYS A 124 -9.47 -18.05 10.49
CA LYS A 124 -8.76 -18.40 9.26
C LYS A 124 -9.08 -17.42 8.14
N PRO A 125 -8.10 -17.18 7.24
CA PRO A 125 -8.31 -16.35 6.06
C PRO A 125 -9.42 -16.94 5.15
N PRO A 126 -10.10 -16.11 4.35
CA PRO A 126 -11.21 -16.55 3.47
C PRO A 126 -10.86 -17.72 2.53
N TYR A 127 -9.62 -17.77 2.03
CA TYR A 127 -9.16 -18.83 1.13
C TYR A 127 -9.01 -20.21 1.82
N MET A 128 -9.06 -20.26 3.16
CA MET A 128 -9.06 -21.51 3.96
C MET A 128 -10.47 -21.97 4.33
N VAL A 129 -11.50 -21.19 4.05
CA VAL A 129 -12.90 -21.59 4.29
C VAL A 129 -13.30 -22.61 3.24
N PRO A 130 -13.84 -23.78 3.63
CA PRO A 130 -14.29 -24.80 2.67
C PRO A 130 -15.37 -24.27 1.73
N ALA A 131 -15.20 -24.50 0.42
CA ALA A 131 -16.19 -24.14 -0.58
C ALA A 131 -17.48 -24.98 -0.46
N VAL A 132 -17.34 -26.19 0.07
CA VAL A 132 -18.46 -27.10 0.34
C VAL A 132 -18.22 -27.75 1.70
N THR A 133 -19.25 -27.79 2.54
CA THR A 133 -19.24 -28.57 3.79
C THR A 133 -20.39 -29.58 3.75
N MET A 134 -20.07 -30.85 3.96
CA MET A 134 -21.03 -31.95 3.96
C MET A 134 -21.04 -32.63 5.33
N GLN A 135 -22.23 -32.85 5.88
CA GLN A 135 -22.39 -33.68 7.06
C GLN A 135 -22.53 -35.14 6.63
N ILE A 136 -21.77 -36.03 7.26
CA ILE A 136 -21.75 -37.47 6.99
C ILE A 136 -21.83 -38.23 8.30
N ASP A 137 -22.29 -39.47 8.27
CA ASP A 137 -22.43 -40.30 9.47
C ASP A 137 -21.10 -40.70 10.10
N LYS A 138 -20.09 -40.95 9.25
CA LYS A 138 -18.73 -41.30 9.68
C LYS A 138 -17.72 -41.01 8.58
N ILE A 139 -16.48 -40.66 8.97
CA ILE A 139 -15.38 -40.53 8.06
C ILE A 139 -14.87 -41.91 7.64
N PRO A 140 -14.90 -42.27 6.34
CA PRO A 140 -14.44 -43.57 5.89
C PRO A 140 -12.92 -43.67 5.98
N LEU A 141 -12.41 -44.72 6.59
CA LEU A 141 -11.00 -45.03 6.72
C LEU A 141 -10.60 -46.18 5.81
N ASN A 142 -9.38 -46.17 5.34
CA ASN A 142 -8.76 -47.29 4.62
C ASN A 142 -8.15 -48.30 5.62
N GLN A 143 -7.62 -49.43 5.11
CA GLN A 143 -6.97 -50.46 5.92
C GLN A 143 -5.82 -49.95 6.81
N ASN A 144 -5.22 -48.81 6.46
CA ASN A 144 -4.12 -48.18 7.19
C ASN A 144 -4.60 -47.08 8.14
N GLN A 145 -5.88 -47.04 8.52
CA GLN A 145 -6.49 -46.04 9.41
C GLN A 145 -6.39 -44.58 8.88
N LYS A 146 -6.17 -44.40 7.56
CA LYS A 146 -6.17 -43.08 6.92
C LYS A 146 -7.51 -42.84 6.20
N VAL A 147 -7.92 -41.60 6.10
CA VAL A 147 -9.12 -41.19 5.39
C VAL A 147 -9.13 -41.76 3.97
N ASN A 148 -10.16 -42.50 3.65
CA ASN A 148 -10.38 -43.05 2.31
C ASN A 148 -11.08 -42.00 1.44
N LYS A 149 -10.31 -41.16 0.81
CA LYS A 149 -10.83 -40.09 -0.06
C LYS A 149 -11.76 -40.57 -1.18
N LYS A 150 -11.57 -41.80 -1.65
CA LYS A 150 -12.41 -42.37 -2.72
C LYS A 150 -13.77 -42.82 -2.25
N ALA A 151 -13.94 -43.06 -0.94
CA ALA A 151 -15.20 -43.47 -0.34
C ALA A 151 -16.00 -42.28 0.25
N LEU A 152 -15.44 -41.06 0.22
CA LEU A 152 -16.19 -39.87 0.55
C LEU A 152 -17.19 -39.55 -0.56
N PRO A 153 -18.41 -39.08 -0.22
CA PRO A 153 -19.35 -38.61 -1.23
C PRO A 153 -18.71 -37.43 -1.99
N LEU A 154 -18.91 -37.38 -3.29
CA LEU A 154 -18.43 -36.25 -4.09
C LEU A 154 -19.18 -34.98 -3.65
N PRO A 155 -18.45 -33.89 -3.37
CA PRO A 155 -19.09 -32.66 -2.96
C PRO A 155 -19.88 -32.09 -4.15
N GLU A 156 -21.21 -32.06 -4.00
CA GLU A 156 -22.06 -31.34 -4.94
C GLU A 156 -21.86 -29.84 -4.69
N ARG A 157 -20.91 -29.25 -5.38
CA ARG A 157 -20.81 -27.81 -5.46
C ARG A 157 -22.04 -27.33 -6.22
N LYS A 158 -22.91 -26.53 -5.59
CA LYS A 158 -23.80 -25.67 -6.37
C LYS A 158 -22.89 -24.74 -7.14
N VAL A 159 -22.62 -25.10 -8.39
CA VAL A 159 -21.90 -24.25 -9.32
C VAL A 159 -22.82 -23.07 -9.53
N GLU A 160 -22.53 -21.95 -8.89
CA GLU A 160 -23.09 -20.69 -9.36
C GLU A 160 -22.60 -20.56 -10.79
N GLU A 161 -23.54 -20.58 -11.70
CA GLU A 161 -23.23 -20.47 -13.13
C GLU A 161 -22.39 -19.21 -13.33
N ILE A 162 -21.16 -19.37 -13.82
CA ILE A 162 -20.27 -18.23 -14.08
C ILE A 162 -20.94 -17.37 -15.14
N VAL A 163 -21.72 -16.41 -14.70
CA VAL A 163 -22.42 -15.50 -15.59
C VAL A 163 -21.38 -14.55 -16.20
N LYS A 164 -21.13 -14.71 -17.49
CA LYS A 164 -20.18 -13.86 -18.22
C LYS A 164 -20.70 -12.44 -18.39
N PRO A 165 -19.80 -11.45 -18.59
CA PRO A 165 -20.19 -10.09 -18.94
C PRO A 165 -21.18 -10.04 -20.11
N LYS A 166 -22.23 -9.22 -19.98
CA LYS A 166 -23.33 -9.13 -20.96
C LYS A 166 -23.27 -7.85 -21.79
N ASN A 167 -22.43 -6.90 -21.42
CA ASN A 167 -22.27 -5.61 -22.09
C ASN A 167 -20.85 -5.06 -21.88
N GLU A 168 -20.53 -3.97 -22.57
CA GLU A 168 -19.20 -3.34 -22.54
C GLU A 168 -18.78 -2.85 -21.15
N THR A 169 -19.70 -2.30 -20.37
CA THR A 169 -19.43 -1.83 -18.99
C THR A 169 -19.01 -2.99 -18.10
N GLN A 170 -19.77 -4.11 -18.15
CA GLN A 170 -19.43 -5.31 -17.39
C GLN A 170 -18.11 -5.93 -17.85
N GLN A 171 -17.83 -5.88 -19.17
CA GLN A 171 -16.56 -6.39 -19.69
C GLN A 171 -15.38 -5.56 -19.20
N LYS A 172 -15.45 -4.23 -19.24
CA LYS A 172 -14.40 -3.35 -18.72
C LYS A 172 -14.16 -3.56 -17.22
N LEU A 173 -15.24 -3.69 -16.43
CA LEU A 173 -15.12 -4.01 -14.99
C LEU A 173 -14.47 -5.38 -14.77
N PHE A 174 -14.87 -6.37 -15.56
CA PHE A 174 -14.30 -7.71 -15.51
C PHE A 174 -12.79 -7.68 -15.81
N ASP A 175 -12.36 -6.95 -16.85
CA ASP A 175 -10.96 -6.83 -17.24
C ASP A 175 -10.12 -6.15 -16.13
N CYS A 176 -10.65 -5.09 -15.53
CA CYS A 176 -10.00 -4.43 -14.38
C CYS A 176 -9.82 -5.39 -13.18
N ILE A 177 -10.86 -6.17 -12.87
CA ILE A 177 -10.83 -7.12 -11.74
C ILE A 177 -9.90 -8.29 -12.06
N ALA A 178 -9.94 -8.82 -13.29
CA ALA A 178 -9.07 -9.91 -13.74
C ALA A 178 -7.58 -9.50 -13.67
N GLU A 179 -7.24 -8.26 -14.05
CA GLU A 179 -5.88 -7.74 -13.93
C GLU A 179 -5.39 -7.70 -12.48
N VAL A 180 -6.29 -7.38 -11.54
CA VAL A 180 -5.95 -7.29 -10.12
C VAL A 180 -5.85 -8.67 -9.47
N LEU A 181 -6.78 -9.57 -9.79
CA LEU A 181 -6.83 -10.94 -9.25
C LEU A 181 -5.79 -11.87 -9.89
N GLY A 182 -5.39 -11.60 -11.14
CA GLY A 182 -4.45 -12.43 -11.90
C GLY A 182 -5.08 -13.70 -12.50
N TYR A 183 -6.42 -13.81 -12.55
CA TYR A 183 -7.15 -14.92 -13.16
C TYR A 183 -8.54 -14.46 -13.65
N THR A 184 -9.21 -15.29 -14.47
CA THR A 184 -10.46 -14.95 -15.17
C THR A 184 -11.65 -15.86 -14.84
N GLU A 185 -11.47 -16.80 -13.92
CA GLU A 185 -12.49 -17.80 -13.56
C GLU A 185 -13.44 -17.27 -12.47
N PHE A 186 -14.14 -16.16 -12.78
CA PHE A 186 -15.21 -15.57 -11.96
C PHE A 186 -16.31 -14.98 -12.85
N GLY A 187 -17.48 -14.71 -12.28
CA GLY A 187 -18.63 -14.18 -13.00
C GLY A 187 -19.03 -12.78 -12.53
N ILE A 188 -20.04 -12.20 -13.20
CA ILE A 188 -20.53 -10.85 -12.85
C ILE A 188 -21.27 -10.82 -11.50
N THR A 189 -21.68 -11.98 -10.98
CA THR A 189 -22.36 -12.14 -9.69
C THR A 189 -21.41 -12.61 -8.58
N THR A 190 -20.16 -12.92 -8.90
CA THR A 190 -19.17 -13.36 -7.93
C THR A 190 -18.76 -12.21 -7.03
N ASP A 191 -18.75 -12.44 -5.72
CA ASP A 191 -18.18 -11.49 -4.75
C ASP A 191 -16.67 -11.43 -4.95
N ILE A 192 -16.15 -10.24 -5.30
CA ILE A 192 -14.74 -10.02 -5.63
C ILE A 192 -13.82 -10.18 -4.41
N TYR A 193 -14.32 -9.96 -3.19
CA TYR A 193 -13.55 -10.22 -1.97
C TYR A 193 -13.44 -11.71 -1.68
N GLU A 194 -14.52 -12.48 -1.91
CA GLU A 194 -14.47 -13.94 -1.85
C GLU A 194 -13.60 -14.53 -2.98
N ALA A 195 -13.54 -13.84 -4.12
CA ALA A 195 -12.64 -14.16 -5.22
C ALA A 195 -11.16 -13.86 -4.90
N GLY A 196 -10.84 -13.16 -3.81
CA GLY A 196 -9.48 -12.93 -3.35
C GLY A 196 -9.01 -11.47 -3.38
N LEU A 197 -9.92 -10.51 -3.58
CA LEU A 197 -9.59 -9.10 -3.46
C LEU A 197 -9.23 -8.78 -1.99
N THR A 198 -8.10 -8.12 -1.78
CA THR A 198 -7.64 -7.65 -0.47
C THR A 198 -7.76 -6.14 -0.38
N SER A 199 -7.65 -5.58 0.83
CA SER A 199 -7.66 -4.12 1.00
C SER A 199 -6.58 -3.41 0.18
N ILE A 200 -5.41 -4.04 -0.01
CA ILE A 200 -4.32 -3.48 -0.81
C ILE A 200 -4.66 -3.55 -2.31
N THR A 201 -5.15 -4.68 -2.77
CA THR A 201 -5.51 -4.87 -4.18
C THR A 201 -6.78 -4.10 -4.56
N ALA A 202 -7.66 -3.80 -3.60
CA ALA A 202 -8.82 -2.92 -3.79
C ALA A 202 -8.42 -1.47 -4.13
N ILE A 203 -7.28 -1.00 -3.62
CA ILE A 203 -6.74 0.31 -4.01
C ILE A 203 -6.30 0.30 -5.48
N LYS A 204 -5.62 -0.77 -5.92
CA LYS A 204 -5.26 -0.93 -7.35
C LYS A 204 -6.50 -1.01 -8.24
N LEU A 205 -7.51 -1.77 -7.81
CA LEU A 205 -8.78 -1.89 -8.53
C LEU A 205 -9.51 -0.55 -8.66
N ASN A 206 -9.51 0.24 -7.58
CA ASN A 206 -10.06 1.60 -7.58
C ASN A 206 -9.43 2.45 -8.70
N ILE A 207 -8.09 2.48 -8.77
CA ILE A 207 -7.36 3.25 -9.79
C ILE A 207 -7.72 2.78 -11.21
N LEU A 208 -7.79 1.46 -11.43
CA LEU A 208 -8.12 0.90 -12.74
C LEU A 208 -9.56 1.24 -13.17
N ILE A 209 -10.53 1.12 -12.26
CA ILE A 209 -11.94 1.46 -12.55
C ILE A 209 -12.07 2.97 -12.80
N SER A 210 -11.45 3.81 -11.97
CA SER A 210 -11.50 5.26 -12.15
C SER A 210 -10.97 5.67 -13.52
N LYS A 211 -9.85 5.09 -13.94
CA LYS A 211 -9.25 5.34 -15.25
C LYS A 211 -10.11 4.80 -16.41
N ALA A 212 -10.69 3.60 -16.24
CA ALA A 212 -11.45 2.95 -17.32
C ALA A 212 -12.79 3.64 -17.60
N PHE A 213 -13.37 4.30 -16.60
CA PHE A 213 -14.70 4.90 -16.69
C PHE A 213 -14.73 6.43 -16.54
N ASP A 214 -13.57 7.05 -16.30
CA ASP A 214 -13.44 8.50 -16.07
C ASP A 214 -14.36 8.97 -14.93
N ILE A 215 -14.29 8.28 -13.79
CA ILE A 215 -15.09 8.55 -12.59
C ILE A 215 -14.21 8.53 -11.36
N VAL A 216 -14.66 9.19 -10.29
CA VAL A 216 -14.08 9.05 -8.96
C VAL A 216 -14.84 7.96 -8.20
N ILE A 217 -14.12 6.90 -7.81
CA ILE A 217 -14.63 5.81 -6.98
C ILE A 217 -13.76 5.69 -5.74
N LYS A 218 -14.36 5.41 -4.59
CA LYS A 218 -13.64 5.15 -3.33
C LYS A 218 -13.53 3.64 -3.09
N THR A 219 -12.55 3.26 -2.29
CA THR A 219 -12.40 1.84 -1.90
C THR A 219 -13.62 1.34 -1.10
N SER A 220 -14.31 2.24 -0.37
CA SER A 220 -15.60 1.95 0.28
C SER A 220 -16.67 1.57 -0.73
N ASP A 221 -16.73 2.25 -1.88
CA ASP A 221 -17.77 2.00 -2.89
C ASP A 221 -17.60 0.60 -3.50
N ILE A 222 -16.35 0.15 -3.68
CA ILE A 222 -16.05 -1.22 -4.11
C ILE A 222 -16.50 -2.23 -3.06
N LYS A 223 -16.33 -1.91 -1.77
CA LYS A 223 -16.76 -2.76 -0.67
C LYS A 223 -18.28 -2.87 -0.57
N ASP A 224 -18.97 -1.75 -0.82
CA ASP A 224 -20.44 -1.68 -0.78
C ASP A 224 -21.08 -2.30 -2.02
N HIS A 225 -20.30 -2.47 -3.11
CA HIS A 225 -20.73 -3.07 -4.38
C HIS A 225 -19.80 -4.24 -4.79
N PRO A 226 -19.77 -5.35 -4.03
CA PRO A 226 -18.74 -6.37 -4.17
C PRO A 226 -18.89 -7.29 -5.38
N THR A 227 -19.77 -6.99 -6.34
CA THR A 227 -19.93 -7.76 -7.57
C THR A 227 -19.89 -6.85 -8.80
N ILE A 228 -19.51 -7.38 -9.96
CA ILE A 228 -19.52 -6.62 -11.22
C ILE A 228 -20.92 -6.06 -11.51
N GLN A 229 -21.97 -6.84 -11.24
CA GLN A 229 -23.35 -6.40 -11.46
C GLN A 229 -23.72 -5.19 -10.58
N MET A 230 -23.28 -5.15 -9.35
CA MET A 230 -23.51 -4.01 -8.44
C MET A 230 -22.63 -2.82 -8.83
N LEU A 231 -21.34 -3.06 -9.14
CA LEU A 231 -20.42 -2.03 -9.62
C LEU A 231 -20.90 -1.41 -10.92
N GLU A 232 -21.51 -2.17 -11.83
CA GLU A 232 -22.09 -1.62 -13.06
C GLU A 232 -23.18 -0.58 -12.75
N GLY A 233 -24.06 -0.89 -11.82
CA GLY A 233 -25.10 0.05 -11.37
C GLY A 233 -24.48 1.33 -10.80
N PHE A 234 -23.49 1.18 -9.94
CA PHE A 234 -22.76 2.30 -9.35
C PHE A 234 -22.05 3.15 -10.41
N VAL A 235 -21.26 2.53 -11.29
CA VAL A 235 -20.48 3.22 -12.33
C VAL A 235 -21.37 4.00 -13.30
N LYS A 236 -22.58 3.50 -13.60
CA LYS A 236 -23.56 4.21 -14.45
C LYS A 236 -24.20 5.43 -13.78
N THR A 237 -24.27 5.42 -12.46
CA THR A 237 -24.85 6.51 -11.67
C THR A 237 -23.79 7.41 -11.04
N ALA A 238 -22.55 6.90 -10.90
CA ALA A 238 -21.42 7.71 -10.45
C ALA A 238 -21.25 8.88 -11.41
N GLY A 239 -21.32 10.09 -10.87
CA GLY A 239 -21.14 11.31 -11.65
C GLY A 239 -19.77 11.28 -12.33
N LYS A 240 -19.74 11.64 -13.62
CA LYS A 240 -18.47 12.02 -14.24
C LYS A 240 -17.83 13.06 -13.36
N GLU A 241 -16.53 12.94 -13.15
CA GLU A 241 -15.79 13.99 -12.49
C GLU A 241 -16.11 15.32 -13.21
N THR A 242 -16.88 16.18 -12.56
CA THR A 242 -17.08 17.53 -13.09
C THR A 242 -15.77 18.24 -12.89
N LYS A 243 -14.98 18.36 -13.98
CA LYS A 243 -13.78 19.20 -13.97
C LYS A 243 -14.21 20.56 -13.43
N ARG A 244 -13.59 20.98 -12.35
CA ARG A 244 -13.88 22.31 -11.79
C ARG A 244 -13.42 23.37 -12.80
N GLU A 245 -14.16 24.44 -12.90
CA GLU A 245 -13.70 25.58 -13.68
C GLU A 245 -12.43 26.15 -13.07
N ILE A 246 -11.46 26.43 -13.93
CA ILE A 246 -10.20 27.05 -13.51
C ILE A 246 -10.53 28.44 -12.97
N GLN A 247 -10.15 28.68 -11.73
CA GLN A 247 -10.27 29.98 -11.05
C GLN A 247 -8.91 30.70 -11.10
N GLU A 248 -8.93 31.99 -10.96
CA GLU A 248 -7.70 32.77 -10.83
C GLU A 248 -7.09 32.64 -9.43
N ASN A 249 -7.95 32.55 -8.41
CA ASN A 249 -7.58 32.55 -7.01
C ASN A 249 -8.16 31.34 -6.27
N TYR A 250 -7.38 30.77 -5.36
CA TYR A 250 -7.74 29.57 -4.59
C TYR A 250 -7.39 29.76 -3.12
N PRO A 251 -8.12 29.15 -2.18
CA PRO A 251 -7.78 29.18 -0.78
C PRO A 251 -6.50 28.38 -0.51
N LEU A 252 -5.85 28.64 0.61
CA LEU A 252 -4.85 27.73 1.15
C LEU A 252 -5.52 26.47 1.71
N THR A 253 -4.80 25.37 1.75
CA THR A 253 -5.16 24.23 2.61
C THR A 253 -4.73 24.54 4.06
N ASN A 254 -5.31 23.86 5.06
CA ASN A 254 -4.96 24.05 6.46
C ASN A 254 -3.44 23.84 6.70
N THR A 255 -2.83 22.90 5.99
CA THR A 255 -1.37 22.68 6.08
C THR A 255 -0.58 23.85 5.54
N GLN A 256 -0.99 24.41 4.42
CA GLN A 256 -0.34 25.59 3.84
C GLN A 256 -0.51 26.81 4.75
N GLU A 257 -1.66 26.97 5.40
CA GLU A 257 -1.86 28.02 6.41
C GLU A 257 -0.88 27.86 7.57
N GLY A 258 -0.69 26.66 8.09
CA GLY A 258 0.28 26.37 9.14
C GLY A 258 1.71 26.72 8.73
N ILE A 259 2.13 26.31 7.52
CA ILE A 259 3.47 26.66 6.99
C ILE A 259 3.59 28.17 6.78
N PHE A 260 2.55 28.81 6.27
CA PHE A 260 2.54 30.26 6.06
C PHE A 260 2.72 31.03 7.39
N ILE A 261 1.99 30.65 8.44
CA ILE A 261 2.09 31.25 9.76
C ILE A 261 3.52 31.09 10.31
N GLU A 262 4.09 29.90 10.22
CA GLU A 262 5.45 29.63 10.71
C GLU A 262 6.50 30.44 9.93
N CYS A 263 6.39 30.51 8.61
CA CYS A 263 7.30 31.30 7.78
C CYS A 263 7.21 32.80 8.06
N THR A 264 6.00 33.31 8.32
CA THR A 264 5.83 34.73 8.66
C THR A 264 6.36 35.07 10.06
N ALA A 265 6.31 34.12 11.00
CA ALA A 265 6.92 34.28 12.31
C ALA A 265 8.46 34.24 12.24
N ASN A 266 9.04 33.53 11.27
CA ASN A 266 10.47 33.31 11.10
C ASN A 266 10.96 33.76 9.71
N MET A 267 10.69 35.01 9.34
CA MET A 267 11.10 35.56 8.06
C MET A 267 12.62 35.43 7.83
N GLY A 268 13.00 34.98 6.64
CA GLY A 268 14.41 34.74 6.30
C GLY A 268 14.93 33.35 6.67
N SER A 269 14.09 32.48 7.24
CA SER A 269 14.43 31.08 7.47
C SER A 269 14.36 30.26 6.19
N THR A 270 15.23 29.26 6.07
CA THR A 270 15.22 28.28 4.96
C THR A 270 14.68 26.92 5.40
N ILE A 271 14.02 26.84 6.55
CA ILE A 271 13.55 25.57 7.14
C ILE A 271 12.55 24.84 6.25
N TYR A 272 11.79 25.59 5.44
CA TYR A 272 10.83 25.05 4.48
C TYR A 272 11.33 25.01 3.04
N ASN A 273 12.63 25.17 2.80
CA ASN A 273 13.22 24.87 1.52
C ASN A 273 13.43 23.36 1.36
N ILE A 274 13.23 22.83 0.18
CA ILE A 274 13.55 21.45 -0.22
C ILE A 274 14.68 21.51 -1.25
N PRO A 275 15.94 21.69 -0.81
CA PRO A 275 17.07 21.79 -1.72
C PRO A 275 17.53 20.40 -2.16
N TYR A 276 17.85 20.27 -3.43
CA TYR A 276 18.41 19.06 -4.00
C TYR A 276 19.52 19.41 -4.98
N LEU A 277 20.72 18.88 -4.77
CA LEU A 277 21.89 19.13 -5.61
C LEU A 277 22.40 17.82 -6.19
N LEU A 278 22.36 17.70 -7.52
CA LEU A 278 22.81 16.55 -8.28
C LEU A 278 24.07 16.89 -9.06
N LYS A 279 25.11 16.07 -8.92
CA LYS A 279 26.24 16.11 -9.85
C LYS A 279 25.86 15.36 -11.12
N LEU A 280 25.95 16.03 -12.26
CA LEU A 280 25.60 15.49 -13.57
C LEU A 280 26.74 14.68 -14.18
N ASP A 281 26.42 13.63 -14.94
CA ASP A 281 27.41 12.95 -15.78
C ASP A 281 27.94 13.90 -16.84
N LYS A 282 29.21 13.75 -17.21
CA LYS A 282 29.86 14.59 -18.21
C LYS A 282 29.23 14.52 -19.61
N LYS A 283 28.45 13.45 -19.87
CA LYS A 283 27.77 13.24 -21.15
C LYS A 283 26.42 13.94 -21.25
N VAL A 284 25.93 14.53 -20.15
CA VAL A 284 24.64 15.23 -20.14
C VAL A 284 24.75 16.51 -20.97
N ASP A 285 23.87 16.62 -21.93
CA ASP A 285 23.66 17.84 -22.72
C ASP A 285 22.87 18.83 -21.86
N LEU A 286 23.52 19.96 -21.51
CA LEU A 286 22.93 20.92 -20.57
C LEU A 286 21.84 21.76 -21.22
N ASP A 287 21.89 22.02 -22.51
CA ASP A 287 20.87 22.79 -23.21
C ASP A 287 19.61 21.94 -23.34
N LYS A 288 19.76 20.65 -23.70
CA LYS A 288 18.66 19.67 -23.70
C LYS A 288 18.07 19.46 -22.31
N LEU A 289 18.90 19.46 -21.26
CA LEU A 289 18.43 19.37 -19.89
C LEU A 289 17.62 20.60 -19.48
N ALA A 290 18.06 21.80 -19.88
CA ALA A 290 17.31 23.02 -19.62
C ALA A 290 15.93 22.99 -20.30
N GLU A 291 15.85 22.55 -21.57
CA GLU A 291 14.59 22.38 -22.28
C GLU A 291 13.68 21.35 -21.61
N ALA A 292 14.25 20.27 -21.09
CA ALA A 292 13.50 19.23 -20.34
C ALA A 292 12.91 19.79 -19.03
N ILE A 293 13.67 20.60 -18.31
CA ILE A 293 13.20 21.29 -17.10
C ILE A 293 12.08 22.28 -17.45
N ASP A 294 12.27 23.11 -18.49
CA ASP A 294 11.25 24.05 -18.95
C ASP A 294 9.93 23.33 -19.31
N SER A 295 10.04 22.19 -20.01
CA SER A 295 8.90 21.34 -20.38
C SER A 295 8.22 20.75 -19.16
N THR A 296 8.98 20.35 -18.15
CA THR A 296 8.43 19.83 -16.88
C THR A 296 7.68 20.93 -16.14
N VAL A 297 8.24 22.13 -16.02
CA VAL A 297 7.53 23.25 -15.38
C VAL A 297 6.24 23.60 -16.14
N ALA A 298 6.26 23.52 -17.48
CA ALA A 298 5.07 23.77 -18.29
C ALA A 298 3.98 22.71 -18.07
N ALA A 299 4.38 21.44 -17.86
CA ALA A 299 3.45 20.34 -17.59
C ALA A 299 2.81 20.40 -16.19
N HIS A 300 3.41 21.14 -15.26
CA HIS A 300 2.96 21.24 -13.87
C HIS A 300 2.52 22.67 -13.51
N PRO A 301 1.28 23.07 -13.79
CA PRO A 301 0.80 24.43 -13.57
C PRO A 301 0.93 24.90 -12.13
N TYR A 302 0.84 23.96 -11.17
CA TYR A 302 0.92 24.30 -9.75
C TYR A 302 2.28 24.81 -9.30
N LEU A 303 3.38 24.46 -9.98
CA LEU A 303 4.71 25.05 -9.72
C LEU A 303 4.71 26.57 -9.92
N LYS A 304 3.83 27.09 -10.78
CA LYS A 304 3.73 28.52 -11.09
C LYS A 304 2.87 29.30 -10.08
N THR A 305 2.45 28.66 -8.98
CA THR A 305 1.67 29.28 -7.91
C THR A 305 2.39 30.45 -7.29
N ARG A 306 1.67 31.52 -7.02
CA ARG A 306 2.11 32.66 -6.21
C ARG A 306 1.12 32.88 -5.07
N LEU A 307 1.62 33.29 -3.92
CA LEU A 307 0.75 33.70 -2.82
C LEU A 307 0.55 35.23 -2.88
N PHE A 308 -0.60 35.66 -2.44
CA PHE A 308 -0.90 37.09 -2.29
C PHE A 308 -1.91 37.31 -1.18
N MET A 309 -2.02 38.55 -0.70
CA MET A 309 -3.03 38.97 0.25
C MET A 309 -4.21 39.56 -0.51
N SER A 310 -5.43 39.09 -0.23
CA SER A 310 -6.66 39.69 -0.78
C SER A 310 -6.97 41.02 -0.10
N ASP A 311 -7.89 41.77 -0.69
CA ASP A 311 -8.36 43.05 -0.10
C ASP A 311 -9.07 42.84 1.25
N GLU A 312 -9.61 41.65 1.49
CA GLU A 312 -10.24 41.24 2.75
C GLU A 312 -9.21 40.76 3.80
N GLY A 313 -7.94 40.70 3.46
CA GLY A 313 -6.86 40.25 4.36
C GLY A 313 -6.68 38.75 4.41
N GLU A 314 -7.23 37.98 3.47
CA GLU A 314 -7.03 36.55 3.35
C GLU A 314 -5.79 36.25 2.48
N VAL A 315 -5.04 35.22 2.84
CA VAL A 315 -3.94 34.70 2.01
C VAL A 315 -4.47 33.69 1.03
N LEU A 316 -4.27 33.98 -0.25
CA LEU A 316 -4.74 33.16 -1.36
C LEU A 316 -3.60 32.71 -2.25
N GLN A 317 -3.86 31.64 -3.00
CA GLN A 317 -3.01 31.13 -4.08
C GLN A 317 -3.49 31.68 -5.41
N LYS A 318 -2.60 32.30 -6.18
CA LYS A 318 -2.89 32.73 -7.53
C LYS A 318 -2.31 31.75 -8.53
N ARG A 319 -3.14 31.28 -9.46
CA ARG A 319 -2.70 30.49 -10.60
C ARG A 319 -2.17 31.43 -11.69
N ASP A 320 -0.92 31.24 -12.11
CA ASP A 320 -0.26 32.07 -13.11
C ASP A 320 0.14 31.23 -14.34
N ASP A 321 -0.85 30.88 -15.15
CA ASP A 321 -0.62 30.08 -16.37
C ASP A 321 0.18 30.85 -17.44
N ALA A 322 0.19 32.18 -17.39
CA ALA A 322 0.93 33.01 -18.32
C ALA A 322 2.44 33.04 -18.04
N LEU A 323 2.87 32.58 -16.85
CA LEU A 323 4.28 32.52 -16.51
C LEU A 323 5.03 31.55 -17.44
N THR A 324 5.96 32.07 -18.18
CA THR A 324 6.94 31.28 -18.93
C THR A 324 8.21 31.13 -18.11
N TYR A 325 8.60 29.87 -17.88
CA TYR A 325 9.84 29.57 -17.16
C TYR A 325 10.97 29.25 -18.13
N LYS A 326 12.17 29.76 -17.83
CA LYS A 326 13.39 29.44 -18.55
C LYS A 326 14.51 29.10 -17.59
N THR A 327 14.97 27.86 -17.68
CA THR A 327 16.07 27.34 -16.86
C THR A 327 17.36 28.08 -17.19
N GLN A 328 18.04 28.56 -16.16
CA GLN A 328 19.31 29.26 -16.30
C GLN A 328 20.50 28.30 -16.21
N ILE A 329 21.48 28.47 -17.12
CA ILE A 329 22.77 27.80 -17.03
C ILE A 329 23.77 28.80 -16.51
N ILE A 330 24.22 28.63 -15.27
CA ILE A 330 25.05 29.58 -14.52
C ILE A 330 26.49 29.07 -14.49
N ASN A 331 27.45 29.96 -14.77
CA ASN A 331 28.85 29.64 -14.62
C ASN A 331 29.31 29.88 -13.18
N GLY A 332 29.83 28.85 -12.55
CA GLY A 332 30.19 28.84 -11.13
C GLY A 332 29.03 28.40 -10.23
N MET A 333 29.35 28.10 -8.99
CA MET A 333 28.42 27.76 -7.94
C MET A 333 29.03 28.14 -6.60
N ASN A 334 28.29 28.89 -5.79
CA ASN A 334 28.65 29.12 -4.40
C ASN A 334 27.71 28.28 -3.51
N ARG A 335 28.25 27.24 -2.91
CA ARG A 335 27.46 26.30 -2.09
C ARG A 335 26.87 26.92 -0.82
N GLU A 336 27.54 27.93 -0.25
CA GLU A 336 27.10 28.60 0.98
C GLU A 336 25.87 29.48 0.76
N THR A 337 25.69 30.02 -0.47
CA THR A 337 24.56 30.89 -0.79
C THR A 337 23.56 30.25 -1.74
N LEU A 338 23.70 28.95 -2.03
CA LEU A 338 22.86 28.26 -2.98
C LEU A 338 21.42 28.15 -2.45
N VAL A 339 21.27 27.71 -1.21
CA VAL A 339 19.97 27.69 -0.51
C VAL A 339 19.74 29.07 0.10
N ARG A 340 18.67 29.72 -0.31
CA ARG A 340 18.31 31.07 0.11
C ARG A 340 16.83 31.16 0.45
N PRO A 341 16.44 32.02 1.41
CA PRO A 341 15.03 32.19 1.77
C PRO A 341 14.14 32.55 0.59
N TYR A 342 12.87 32.19 0.67
CA TYR A 342 11.83 32.66 -0.23
C TYR A 342 11.06 33.82 0.39
N MET A 343 10.69 34.79 -0.45
CA MET A 343 9.65 35.74 -0.14
C MET A 343 8.32 35.11 -0.58
N LEU A 344 7.42 34.82 0.38
CA LEU A 344 6.22 34.04 0.06
C LEU A 344 5.25 34.76 -0.87
N PHE A 345 5.17 36.10 -0.78
CA PHE A 345 4.24 36.87 -1.57
C PHE A 345 4.82 37.31 -2.92
N ASN A 346 4.03 37.09 -3.96
CA ASN A 346 4.28 37.54 -5.33
C ASN A 346 5.59 37.03 -5.97
N GLU A 347 6.26 36.06 -5.35
CA GLU A 347 7.46 35.43 -5.88
C GLU A 347 7.19 33.99 -6.35
N GLN A 348 8.09 33.51 -7.20
CA GLN A 348 8.14 32.12 -7.61
C GLN A 348 8.71 31.28 -6.46
N LEU A 349 8.00 30.19 -6.11
CA LEU A 349 8.30 29.36 -4.96
C LEU A 349 9.16 28.12 -5.29
N PHE A 350 9.88 28.18 -6.40
CA PHE A 350 10.88 27.18 -6.80
C PHE A 350 12.04 27.84 -7.57
N ARG A 351 13.18 27.16 -7.58
CA ARG A 351 14.41 27.53 -8.31
C ARG A 351 15.02 26.28 -8.90
N PHE A 352 15.10 26.21 -10.23
CA PHE A 352 15.75 25.13 -10.94
C PHE A 352 16.90 25.73 -11.77
N GLU A 353 18.13 25.39 -11.41
CA GLU A 353 19.32 26.01 -11.94
C GLU A 353 20.33 24.93 -12.37
N ILE A 354 21.02 25.15 -13.50
CA ILE A 354 22.13 24.31 -13.93
C ILE A 354 23.41 25.08 -13.70
N HIS A 355 24.37 24.51 -12.98
CA HIS A 355 25.65 25.16 -12.68
C HIS A 355 26.80 24.46 -13.40
N ARG A 356 27.58 25.21 -14.14
CA ARG A 356 28.88 24.79 -14.72
C ARG A 356 29.99 25.18 -13.77
N THR A 357 30.77 24.23 -13.28
CA THR A 357 31.90 24.46 -12.40
C THR A 357 33.18 23.79 -12.92
N CYS A 358 34.31 24.09 -12.34
CA CYS A 358 35.58 23.47 -12.73
C CYS A 358 35.64 21.96 -12.40
N ASP A 359 34.88 21.48 -11.44
CA ASP A 359 34.86 20.08 -11.00
C ASP A 359 33.67 19.26 -11.56
N GLY A 360 32.81 19.90 -12.38
CA GLY A 360 31.68 19.25 -13.05
C GLY A 360 30.45 20.14 -13.19
N ASN A 361 29.42 19.57 -13.77
CA ASN A 361 28.11 20.21 -13.89
C ASN A 361 27.16 19.72 -12.81
N TYR A 362 26.31 20.62 -12.35
CA TYR A 362 25.34 20.32 -11.29
C TYR A 362 23.96 20.81 -11.68
N LEU A 363 22.94 20.02 -11.31
CA LEU A 363 21.53 20.43 -11.30
C LEU A 363 21.16 20.77 -9.86
N PHE A 364 20.70 21.98 -9.63
CA PHE A 364 20.16 22.43 -8.37
C PHE A 364 18.66 22.63 -8.50
N LEU A 365 17.90 21.97 -7.62
CA LEU A 365 16.47 22.14 -7.46
C LEU A 365 16.22 22.61 -6.04
N ASP A 366 15.49 23.69 -5.86
CA ASP A 366 15.03 24.16 -4.56
C ASP A 366 13.56 24.55 -4.68
N ILE A 367 12.71 23.99 -3.83
CA ILE A 367 11.27 24.22 -3.86
C ILE A 367 10.82 24.56 -2.46
N HIS A 368 9.95 25.55 -2.31
CA HIS A 368 9.35 25.84 -1.03
C HIS A 368 8.29 24.79 -0.65
N HIS A 369 8.32 24.33 0.60
CA HIS A 369 7.46 23.25 1.09
C HIS A 369 5.96 23.60 1.06
N ILE A 370 5.60 24.88 0.92
CA ILE A 370 4.20 25.32 0.78
C ILE A 370 3.56 24.91 -0.56
N VAL A 371 4.39 24.59 -1.58
CA VAL A 371 3.92 24.17 -2.91
C VAL A 371 4.37 22.76 -3.29
N ALA A 372 5.22 22.11 -2.51
CA ALA A 372 5.73 20.77 -2.80
C ALA A 372 6.13 20.00 -1.55
N ASP A 373 6.18 18.67 -1.66
CA ASP A 373 6.72 17.75 -0.67
C ASP A 373 7.84 16.87 -1.25
N GLY A 374 8.41 16.00 -0.44
CA GLY A 374 9.48 15.09 -0.88
C GLY A 374 9.06 14.15 -2.01
N THR A 375 7.80 13.73 -2.06
CA THR A 375 7.25 12.91 -3.15
C THR A 375 7.15 13.72 -4.43
N SER A 376 6.74 14.99 -4.34
CA SER A 376 6.69 15.93 -5.48
C SER A 376 8.05 16.06 -6.15
N LEU A 377 9.14 16.17 -5.37
CA LEU A 377 10.50 16.22 -5.91
C LEU A 377 10.84 14.97 -6.74
N GLY A 378 10.45 13.79 -6.25
CA GLY A 378 10.66 12.52 -6.99
C GLY A 378 9.93 12.51 -8.33
N ILE A 379 8.72 13.04 -8.39
CA ILE A 379 7.91 13.15 -9.61
C ILE A 379 8.58 14.14 -10.58
N ILE A 380 8.96 15.32 -10.11
CA ILE A 380 9.68 16.34 -10.91
C ILE A 380 10.94 15.76 -11.56
N LEU A 381 11.77 15.07 -10.78
CA LEU A 381 12.99 14.44 -11.29
C LEU A 381 12.70 13.37 -12.33
N ASN A 382 11.65 12.56 -12.12
CA ASN A 382 11.22 11.56 -13.09
C ASN A 382 10.77 12.22 -14.40
N ASP A 383 9.97 13.28 -14.34
CA ASP A 383 9.44 13.95 -15.52
C ASP A 383 10.52 14.74 -16.25
N ILE A 384 11.48 15.34 -15.55
CA ILE A 384 12.70 15.89 -16.18
C ILE A 384 13.43 14.80 -16.97
N ASN A 385 13.59 13.61 -16.41
CA ASN A 385 14.27 12.50 -17.10
C ASN A 385 13.48 11.98 -18.32
N ARG A 386 12.16 11.90 -18.23
CA ARG A 386 11.25 11.55 -19.35
C ARG A 386 11.35 12.58 -20.46
N ALA A 387 11.24 13.87 -20.14
CA ALA A 387 11.37 14.96 -21.09
C ALA A 387 12.76 14.98 -21.74
N TYR A 388 13.83 14.80 -20.95
CA TYR A 388 15.21 14.69 -21.46
C TYR A 388 15.38 13.51 -22.42
N SER A 389 14.65 12.41 -22.19
CA SER A 389 14.61 11.25 -23.09
C SER A 389 13.79 11.49 -24.37
N GLY A 390 13.12 12.63 -24.48
CA GLY A 390 12.32 13.03 -25.66
C GLY A 390 10.84 12.68 -25.55
N GLU A 391 10.37 12.29 -24.37
CA GLU A 391 8.94 12.05 -24.14
C GLU A 391 8.22 13.39 -24.00
N LYS A 392 7.05 13.51 -24.64
CA LYS A 392 6.17 14.67 -24.47
C LYS A 392 5.38 14.50 -23.18
N LEU A 393 5.54 15.41 -22.25
CA LEU A 393 4.76 15.43 -21.01
C LEU A 393 3.35 15.98 -21.27
N GLU A 394 2.37 15.37 -20.65
CA GLU A 394 0.99 15.88 -20.61
C GLU A 394 0.86 16.92 -19.49
N VAL A 395 0.03 17.94 -19.73
CA VAL A 395 -0.25 18.95 -18.71
C VAL A 395 -1.15 18.34 -17.65
N GLU A 396 -0.80 18.54 -16.40
CA GLU A 396 -1.56 18.06 -15.24
C GLU A 396 -2.95 18.70 -15.20
N GLU A 397 -3.98 17.85 -15.20
CA GLU A 397 -5.38 18.33 -15.22
C GLU A 397 -5.92 18.59 -13.81
N TYR A 398 -5.63 17.71 -12.86
CA TYR A 398 -6.01 17.88 -11.45
C TYR A 398 -4.78 18.32 -10.65
N THR A 399 -4.90 19.37 -9.90
CA THR A 399 -3.80 20.04 -9.21
C THR A 399 -4.11 20.24 -7.73
N SER A 400 -3.17 20.75 -6.97
CA SER A 400 -3.42 21.15 -5.58
C SER A 400 -4.40 22.33 -5.44
N TYR A 401 -4.69 23.05 -6.49
CA TYR A 401 -5.78 24.02 -6.48
C TYR A 401 -7.13 23.31 -6.28
N ASP A 402 -7.37 22.24 -7.05
CA ASP A 402 -8.58 21.42 -6.93
C ASP A 402 -8.68 20.79 -5.56
N LEU A 403 -7.56 20.30 -5.03
CA LEU A 403 -7.47 19.77 -3.68
C LEU A 403 -7.84 20.81 -2.61
N ALA A 404 -7.39 22.05 -2.75
CA ALA A 404 -7.73 23.11 -1.80
C ALA A 404 -9.23 23.38 -1.76
N LEU A 405 -9.89 23.35 -2.94
CA LEU A 405 -11.34 23.45 -3.04
C LEU A 405 -12.05 22.23 -2.45
N ASP A 406 -11.56 21.02 -2.74
CA ASP A 406 -12.11 19.79 -2.17
C ASP A 406 -12.01 19.75 -0.64
N ASN A 407 -10.89 20.21 -0.09
CA ASN A 407 -10.71 20.32 1.36
C ASN A 407 -11.70 21.32 1.98
N ARG A 408 -11.88 22.48 1.36
CA ARG A 408 -12.86 23.48 1.81
C ARG A 408 -14.28 22.90 1.82
N ASP A 409 -14.66 22.21 0.74
CA ASP A 409 -15.98 21.61 0.63
C ASP A 409 -16.14 20.44 1.63
N ALA A 410 -15.08 19.66 1.86
CA ALA A 410 -15.07 18.59 2.84
C ALA A 410 -15.28 19.09 4.28
N LEU A 411 -14.64 20.20 4.66
CA LEU A 411 -14.82 20.83 5.98
C LEU A 411 -16.27 21.25 6.25
N ALA A 412 -17.01 21.64 5.21
CA ALA A 412 -18.43 22.00 5.30
C ALA A 412 -19.38 20.79 5.34
N SER A 413 -18.88 19.57 5.11
CA SER A 413 -19.69 18.36 4.96
C SER A 413 -20.16 17.77 6.29
N ASP A 414 -21.26 17.01 6.25
CA ASP A 414 -21.72 16.23 7.42
C ASP A 414 -20.76 15.08 7.76
N ALA A 415 -20.02 14.56 6.76
CA ALA A 415 -18.99 13.57 6.99
C ALA A 415 -17.87 14.11 7.89
N TYR A 416 -17.46 15.36 7.70
CA TYR A 416 -16.48 16.03 8.56
C TYR A 416 -17.00 16.18 9.99
N LYS A 417 -18.25 16.63 10.17
CA LYS A 417 -18.89 16.76 11.50
C LYS A 417 -18.95 15.41 12.23
N ASN A 418 -19.30 14.35 11.50
CA ASN A 418 -19.32 13.00 12.07
C ASN A 418 -17.91 12.53 12.49
N ALA A 419 -16.90 12.78 11.66
CA ALA A 419 -15.51 12.48 11.99
C ALA A 419 -15.03 13.31 13.20
N GLU A 420 -15.35 14.60 13.25
CA GLU A 420 -15.04 15.47 14.39
C GLU A 420 -15.64 14.93 15.70
N ASN A 421 -16.92 14.54 15.68
CA ASN A 421 -17.58 13.97 16.86
C ASN A 421 -16.94 12.64 17.28
N TYR A 422 -16.60 11.79 16.32
CA TYR A 422 -15.88 10.54 16.60
C TYR A 422 -14.54 10.81 17.29
N TYR A 423 -13.71 11.68 16.71
CA TYR A 423 -12.41 11.98 17.31
C TYR A 423 -12.51 12.70 18.65
N LYS A 424 -13.49 13.59 18.84
CA LYS A 424 -13.78 14.17 20.17
C LYS A 424 -14.03 13.09 21.21
N SER A 425 -14.82 12.06 20.87
CA SER A 425 -15.07 10.95 21.79
C SER A 425 -13.82 10.09 22.06
N VAL A 426 -12.97 9.86 21.06
CA VAL A 426 -11.71 9.12 21.20
C VAL A 426 -10.74 9.85 22.12
N PHE A 427 -10.69 11.19 22.02
CA PHE A 427 -9.75 12.02 22.80
C PHE A 427 -10.31 12.53 24.13
N GLU A 428 -11.58 12.30 24.43
CA GLU A 428 -12.23 12.81 25.66
C GLU A 428 -11.43 12.48 26.94
N ASN A 429 -10.79 11.28 26.96
CA ASN A 429 -10.01 10.80 28.10
C ASN A 429 -8.50 10.72 27.82
N ALA A 430 -8.03 11.20 26.70
CA ALA A 430 -6.64 11.00 26.27
C ALA A 430 -5.60 11.89 26.96
N GLY A 431 -5.99 12.79 27.85
CA GLY A 431 -5.03 13.57 28.66
C GLY A 431 -4.00 14.43 27.90
N GLY A 432 -4.27 14.75 26.63
CA GLY A 432 -3.41 15.55 25.75
C GLY A 432 -2.23 14.81 25.13
N SER A 433 -1.55 15.44 24.18
CA SER A 433 -0.36 14.88 23.55
C SER A 433 0.81 14.77 24.54
N ILE A 434 1.66 13.77 24.36
CA ILE A 434 2.85 13.54 25.17
C ILE A 434 4.10 13.60 24.32
N ASN A 435 5.18 14.12 24.91
CA ASN A 435 6.49 14.23 24.30
C ASN A 435 7.57 13.69 25.23
N PHE A 436 8.78 13.52 24.74
CA PHE A 436 9.94 13.33 25.58
C PHE A 436 10.26 14.64 26.32
N TYR A 437 10.53 14.54 27.60
CA TYR A 437 11.02 15.70 28.37
C TYR A 437 12.44 16.03 27.89
N PRO A 438 12.74 17.30 27.60
CA PRO A 438 14.08 17.68 27.22
C PRO A 438 15.04 17.54 28.40
N ASP A 439 16.21 16.96 28.16
CA ASP A 439 17.27 16.82 29.17
C ASP A 439 17.86 18.20 29.59
N LYS A 440 17.73 19.20 28.71
CA LYS A 440 18.19 20.57 28.93
C LYS A 440 17.12 21.56 28.47
N SER A 441 16.82 22.54 29.31
CA SER A 441 15.92 23.65 28.97
C SER A 441 16.72 24.90 28.62
N GLY A 442 16.21 25.74 27.71
CA GLY A 442 16.75 27.09 27.42
C GLY A 442 17.86 27.15 26.35
N ALA A 443 18.19 26.04 25.68
CA ALA A 443 19.06 26.09 24.51
C ALA A 443 18.25 26.45 23.25
N ALA A 444 18.87 27.17 22.31
CA ALA A 444 18.30 27.36 20.99
C ALA A 444 18.10 25.98 20.33
N PRO A 445 16.97 25.75 19.63
CA PRO A 445 16.75 24.48 18.95
C PRO A 445 17.85 24.24 17.93
N THR A 446 18.56 23.13 18.10
CA THR A 446 19.55 22.64 17.13
C THR A 446 19.08 21.30 16.59
N ALA A 447 19.25 21.08 15.30
CA ALA A 447 18.99 19.79 14.69
C ALA A 447 20.33 19.08 14.44
N GLU A 448 20.49 17.90 15.03
CA GLU A 448 21.62 17.01 14.78
C GLU A 448 21.10 15.70 14.23
N MET A 449 21.79 15.17 13.22
CA MET A 449 21.48 13.87 12.66
C MET A 449 22.31 12.80 13.35
N TYR A 450 21.64 11.84 13.98
CA TYR A 450 22.28 10.67 14.56
C TYR A 450 22.00 9.46 13.66
N HIS A 451 23.06 8.78 13.28
CA HIS A 451 22.98 7.49 12.61
C HIS A 451 23.42 6.40 13.61
N ARG A 452 22.54 5.42 13.81
CA ARG A 452 22.85 4.24 14.63
C ARG A 452 22.50 2.98 13.87
N GLU A 453 23.48 2.09 13.74
CA GLU A 453 23.26 0.74 13.25
C GLU A 453 23.01 -0.20 14.43
N THR A 454 22.10 -1.13 14.26
CA THR A 454 21.86 -2.20 15.24
C THR A 454 22.03 -3.56 14.58
N SER A 455 22.65 -4.48 15.29
CA SER A 455 22.76 -5.90 14.91
C SER A 455 21.73 -6.79 15.62
N GLU A 456 20.89 -6.22 16.51
CA GLU A 456 19.93 -6.97 17.31
C GLU A 456 18.78 -7.52 16.45
N PHE A 457 18.45 -6.84 15.35
CA PHE A 457 17.45 -7.28 14.37
C PHE A 457 17.78 -6.69 12.99
N SER A 458 17.35 -7.37 11.95
CA SER A 458 17.56 -6.94 10.56
C SER A 458 16.28 -6.34 9.97
N VAL A 459 16.41 -5.65 8.84
CA VAL A 459 15.26 -5.16 8.04
C VAL A 459 14.38 -6.35 7.63
N GLN A 460 14.97 -7.51 7.35
CA GLN A 460 14.26 -8.73 6.99
C GLN A 460 13.39 -9.24 8.15
N ASP A 461 13.86 -9.14 9.39
CA ASP A 461 13.10 -9.53 10.59
C ASP A 461 11.86 -8.64 10.76
N VAL A 462 12.02 -7.32 10.58
CA VAL A 462 10.89 -6.37 10.62
C VAL A 462 9.88 -6.68 9.52
N LYS A 463 10.34 -6.88 8.27
CA LYS A 463 9.47 -7.25 7.15
C LYS A 463 8.73 -8.57 7.38
N ALA A 464 9.42 -9.57 7.91
CA ALA A 464 8.82 -10.87 8.23
C ALA A 464 7.75 -10.73 9.33
N PHE A 465 8.03 -9.94 10.38
CA PHE A 465 7.07 -9.63 11.44
C PHE A 465 5.83 -8.92 10.88
N CYS A 466 6.02 -7.85 10.10
CA CYS A 466 4.94 -7.09 9.49
C CYS A 466 4.05 -7.97 8.61
N LYS A 467 4.67 -8.80 7.76
CA LYS A 467 3.96 -9.74 6.90
C LYS A 467 3.16 -10.78 7.70
N LYS A 468 3.77 -11.32 8.78
CA LYS A 468 3.10 -12.31 9.67
C LYS A 468 1.85 -11.74 10.34
N HIS A 469 1.89 -10.45 10.72
CA HIS A 469 0.80 -9.80 11.46
C HIS A 469 -0.12 -8.95 10.57
N GLY A 470 0.08 -8.95 9.24
CA GLY A 470 -0.76 -8.19 8.29
C GLY A 470 -0.69 -6.68 8.47
N ILE A 471 0.43 -6.15 8.98
CA ILE A 471 0.66 -4.73 9.20
C ILE A 471 1.74 -4.20 8.27
N THR A 472 1.77 -2.88 8.05
CA THR A 472 2.86 -2.23 7.31
C THR A 472 4.05 -1.91 8.23
N GLU A 473 5.23 -1.72 7.65
CA GLU A 473 6.42 -1.29 8.39
C GLU A 473 6.17 0.06 9.10
N ASN A 474 5.42 0.95 8.47
CA ASN A 474 5.05 2.23 9.09
C ASN A 474 4.21 2.03 10.37
N VAL A 475 3.20 1.16 10.33
CA VAL A 475 2.39 0.81 11.52
C VAL A 475 3.26 0.19 12.60
N PHE A 476 4.21 -0.67 12.23
CA PHE A 476 5.16 -1.27 13.18
C PHE A 476 5.97 -0.19 13.92
N PHE A 477 6.61 0.73 13.19
CA PHE A 477 7.45 1.75 13.80
C PHE A 477 6.65 2.78 14.59
N ILE A 478 5.48 3.22 14.11
CA ILE A 478 4.57 4.12 14.84
C ILE A 478 4.13 3.46 16.15
N SER A 479 3.76 2.19 16.13
CA SER A 479 3.37 1.46 17.34
C SER A 479 4.52 1.31 18.33
N ALA A 480 5.72 0.97 17.84
CA ALA A 480 6.92 0.88 18.68
C ALA A 480 7.27 2.23 19.31
N PHE A 481 7.17 3.31 18.54
CA PHE A 481 7.38 4.67 19.05
C PHE A 481 6.34 5.03 20.13
N GLY A 482 5.05 4.78 19.86
CA GLY A 482 3.97 5.03 20.82
C GLY A 482 4.15 4.27 22.13
N ILE A 483 4.51 2.97 22.07
CA ILE A 483 4.81 2.15 23.26
C ILE A 483 6.00 2.74 24.04
N THR A 484 7.07 3.14 23.34
CA THR A 484 8.25 3.72 23.95
C THR A 484 7.91 5.04 24.64
N LEU A 485 7.18 5.91 23.96
CA LEU A 485 6.75 7.21 24.48
C LEU A 485 5.84 7.04 25.71
N GLY A 486 4.89 6.10 25.64
CA GLY A 486 4.02 5.75 26.76
C GLY A 486 4.82 5.25 27.97
N LYS A 487 5.78 4.33 27.78
CA LYS A 487 6.67 3.84 28.85
C LYS A 487 7.51 4.95 29.45
N TYR A 488 8.08 5.82 28.61
CA TYR A 488 8.89 6.95 29.05
C TYR A 488 8.09 7.93 29.93
N ASN A 489 6.81 8.13 29.62
CA ASN A 489 5.93 9.03 30.35
C ASN A 489 5.09 8.32 31.44
N PHE A 490 5.31 7.04 31.70
CA PHE A 490 4.53 6.23 32.65
C PHE A 490 3.02 6.23 32.35
N ARG A 491 2.65 6.26 31.07
CA ARG A 491 1.25 6.27 30.60
C ARG A 491 0.96 5.03 29.77
N LYS A 492 -0.30 4.58 29.81
CA LYS A 492 -0.78 3.47 28.95
C LYS A 492 -1.11 3.96 27.55
N ASP A 493 -1.55 5.21 27.43
CA ASP A 493 -1.96 5.83 26.18
C ASP A 493 -0.90 6.83 25.73
N ALA A 494 -0.55 6.79 24.45
CA ALA A 494 0.38 7.73 23.84
C ALA A 494 -0.34 8.46 22.70
N VAL A 495 -0.44 9.78 22.83
CA VAL A 495 -0.97 10.67 21.79
C VAL A 495 0.17 11.52 21.26
N PHE A 496 0.42 11.43 19.97
CA PHE A 496 1.48 12.18 19.28
C PHE A 496 1.12 12.41 17.81
N THR A 497 1.73 13.39 17.20
CA THR A 497 1.53 13.74 15.80
C THR A 497 2.43 12.91 14.89
N THR A 498 1.89 12.45 13.78
CA THR A 498 2.66 11.79 12.72
C THR A 498 2.32 12.39 11.36
N ILE A 499 3.22 12.23 10.39
CA ILE A 499 3.01 12.72 9.03
C ILE A 499 2.30 11.64 8.21
N TYR A 500 1.25 12.06 7.50
CA TYR A 500 0.54 11.23 6.54
C TYR A 500 0.58 11.88 5.16
N HIS A 501 1.03 11.14 4.13
CA HIS A 501 1.23 11.71 2.79
C HIS A 501 -0.06 12.08 2.04
N GLY A 502 -1.22 11.59 2.49
CA GLY A 502 -2.54 11.97 1.96
C GLY A 502 -2.84 11.62 0.49
N ARG A 503 -1.95 10.91 -0.21
CA ARG A 503 -2.07 10.58 -1.65
C ARG A 503 -2.91 9.32 -1.87
N ASN A 504 -4.12 9.28 -1.30
CA ASN A 504 -5.04 8.14 -1.41
C ASN A 504 -6.15 8.37 -2.43
N ASP A 505 -6.09 9.48 -3.14
CA ASP A 505 -7.04 9.77 -4.20
C ASP A 505 -6.66 9.01 -5.46
N SER A 506 -7.64 8.45 -6.15
CA SER A 506 -7.44 7.72 -7.42
C SER A 506 -7.16 8.65 -8.60
N ARG A 507 -7.42 9.93 -8.43
CA ARG A 507 -7.10 10.93 -9.44
C ARG A 507 -5.59 11.03 -9.62
N PRO A 508 -5.09 11.13 -10.85
CA PRO A 508 -3.65 11.28 -11.11
C PRO A 508 -3.17 12.64 -10.62
N VAL A 509 -2.83 12.73 -9.35
CA VAL A 509 -2.23 13.92 -8.76
C VAL A 509 -0.74 13.72 -8.75
N SER A 510 -0.08 14.29 -9.73
CA SER A 510 1.37 14.17 -9.87
C SER A 510 2.09 14.93 -8.78
N TYR A 511 1.54 16.03 -8.31
CA TYR A 511 2.23 16.97 -7.45
C TYR A 511 1.42 17.36 -6.22
N THR A 512 2.15 17.74 -5.21
CA THR A 512 1.74 18.75 -4.25
C THR A 512 0.61 18.39 -3.31
N HIS A 513 0.65 17.20 -2.71
CA HIS A 513 -0.07 17.02 -1.47
C HIS A 513 0.85 17.28 -0.29
N LEU A 514 0.99 18.54 0.06
CA LEU A 514 1.31 18.89 1.43
C LEU A 514 0.08 18.53 2.27
N ARG A 515 0.15 17.40 2.96
CA ARG A 515 -0.77 17.07 4.03
C ARG A 515 0.08 16.69 5.22
N ALA A 516 0.41 17.65 6.06
CA ALA A 516 0.60 17.35 7.45
C ALA A 516 -0.80 17.06 8.00
N HIS A 517 -1.12 15.84 8.33
CA HIS A 517 -2.29 15.52 9.12
C HIS A 517 -1.81 15.27 10.54
N GLU A 518 -2.22 16.13 11.40
CA GLU A 518 -2.35 15.83 12.80
C GLU A 518 -3.46 14.79 12.93
N THR A 519 -3.11 13.54 12.73
CA THR A 519 -4.00 12.45 13.09
C THR A 519 -3.45 11.81 14.32
N ALA A 520 -4.26 11.77 15.33
CA ALA A 520 -4.04 10.90 16.44
C ALA A 520 -3.91 9.47 15.89
N ALA A 521 -2.73 8.90 16.05
CA ALA A 521 -2.56 7.50 15.82
C ALA A 521 -3.17 6.74 17.01
N ASN A 522 -3.97 5.77 16.71
CA ASN A 522 -4.59 4.87 17.68
C ASN A 522 -3.57 4.13 18.54
#